data_36a2520480fa716fb5cc59231c792de3
#
_entry.id   36a2520480fa716fb5cc59231c792de3
#
_cell.length_a   1.000
_cell.length_b   1.000
_cell.length_c   1.000
_cell.angle_alpha   90.00
_cell.angle_beta   90.00
_cell.angle_gamma   90.00
#
_symmetry.space_group_name_H-M   'P 1'
#
loop_
_entity.id
_entity.type
_entity.pdbx_description
1 polymer ?
#
loop_
_entity_poly.entity_id
_entity_poly.type
_entity_poly.pdbx_seq_one_letter_code
_entity_poly.pdbx_strand_id
1 'polypeptide(L)'
;GATCLRFDAVKMAAFEINMLGRRSAEDDYPEDVRHRAAAWFQQATENDRDKLLAAIMAGLPGAFERYDVIGLRNILESYADMDRTALRANYHRFLQEVVPTAEELGMRLCVHQDDPPRDILGLPRIVSNGDDLDWVLNAYDSPANGVTLCAGSLGANPANDVPAIAAKVAKRIHFVHLRNVRKDPNGSFEEAAHLDGDTDMVALVRVILQEEARRRDTGRSDHDIPFRPDHGHHMLSDLTRDLIPGYPLIGRLKGLAELRGVIRALSS
;
A
#
# COMPACT_ATOMS: atom_id res chain seq x y z
N GLY A 1 0.65 -25.96 3.93
CA GLY A 1 0.66 -24.72 4.70
C GLY A 1 -0.02 -23.61 3.91
N ALA A 2 -0.14 -22.45 4.50
CA ALA A 2 -0.60 -21.26 3.80
C ALA A 2 0.57 -20.57 3.10
N THR A 3 0.31 -19.84 2.00
CA THR A 3 1.28 -18.97 1.31
C THR A 3 0.72 -17.54 1.23
N CYS A 4 1.60 -16.56 1.10
CA CYS A 4 1.22 -15.14 1.09
C CYS A 4 2.10 -14.33 0.13
N LEU A 5 1.67 -13.10 -0.15
CA LEU A 5 2.51 -12.11 -0.81
C LEU A 5 3.61 -11.63 0.13
N ARG A 6 4.77 -11.32 -0.47
CA ARG A 6 5.91 -10.76 0.25
C ARG A 6 6.60 -9.71 -0.62
N PHE A 7 6.84 -8.55 -0.06
CA PHE A 7 7.82 -7.60 -0.57
C PHE A 7 9.20 -7.99 -0.04
N ASP A 8 10.13 -8.27 -0.92
CA ASP A 8 11.49 -8.69 -0.58
C ASP A 8 12.48 -7.57 -0.94
N ALA A 9 12.95 -6.84 0.07
CA ALA A 9 13.88 -5.73 -0.10
C ALA A 9 15.21 -6.16 -0.72
N VAL A 10 15.66 -7.40 -0.47
CA VAL A 10 16.89 -7.94 -1.05
C VAL A 10 16.73 -8.17 -2.56
N LYS A 11 15.60 -8.74 -2.97
CA LYS A 11 15.32 -8.92 -4.40
C LYS A 11 15.06 -7.60 -5.12
N MET A 12 14.40 -6.65 -4.44
CA MET A 12 14.21 -5.30 -4.99
C MET A 12 15.56 -4.61 -5.20
N ALA A 13 16.46 -4.67 -4.22
CA ALA A 13 17.82 -4.15 -4.34
C ALA A 13 18.60 -4.86 -5.48
N ALA A 14 18.50 -6.19 -5.58
CA ALA A 14 19.13 -6.94 -6.67
C ALA A 14 18.61 -6.51 -8.05
N PHE A 15 17.31 -6.24 -8.14
CA PHE A 15 16.72 -5.72 -9.37
C PHE A 15 17.23 -4.32 -9.71
N GLU A 16 17.13 -3.36 -8.78
CA GLU A 16 17.52 -1.97 -9.04
C GLU A 16 19.00 -1.80 -9.30
N ILE A 17 19.87 -2.48 -8.51
CA ILE A 17 21.32 -2.35 -8.59
C ILE A 17 21.87 -3.18 -9.76
N ASN A 18 21.51 -4.47 -9.84
CA ASN A 18 22.20 -5.41 -10.72
C ASN A 18 21.51 -5.65 -12.06
N MET A 19 20.16 -5.61 -12.11
CA MET A 19 19.42 -5.82 -13.36
C MET A 19 19.14 -4.48 -14.07
N LEU A 20 18.52 -3.54 -13.37
CA LEU A 20 18.18 -2.24 -13.91
C LEU A 20 19.43 -1.35 -14.07
N GLY A 21 20.41 -1.49 -13.18
CA GLY A 21 21.60 -0.64 -13.14
C GLY A 21 21.24 0.82 -12.90
N ARG A 22 20.25 1.07 -12.02
CA ARG A 22 19.80 2.42 -11.71
C ARG A 22 20.91 3.22 -11.04
N ARG A 23 21.15 4.43 -11.52
CA ARG A 23 22.15 5.33 -10.95
C ARG A 23 21.81 5.60 -9.48
N SER A 24 22.81 5.54 -8.61
CA SER A 24 22.69 5.74 -7.15
C SER A 24 21.72 4.77 -6.44
N ALA A 25 21.34 3.65 -7.05
CA ALA A 25 20.48 2.65 -6.40
C ALA A 25 21.08 2.11 -5.10
N GLU A 26 22.42 2.05 -5.01
CA GLU A 26 23.13 1.58 -3.82
C GLU A 26 22.87 2.46 -2.58
N ASP A 27 22.62 3.76 -2.78
CA ASP A 27 22.39 4.73 -1.69
C ASP A 27 21.05 4.49 -0.99
N ASP A 28 20.10 3.81 -1.64
CA ASP A 28 18.75 3.55 -1.13
C ASP A 28 18.68 2.29 -0.23
N TYR A 29 19.77 1.52 -0.14
CA TYR A 29 19.78 0.24 0.57
C TYR A 29 20.92 0.13 1.59
N PRO A 30 20.63 -0.39 2.81
CA PRO A 30 21.66 -0.73 3.79
C PRO A 30 22.71 -1.71 3.23
N GLU A 31 23.91 -1.67 3.78
CA GLU A 31 25.05 -2.47 3.30
C GLU A 31 24.78 -3.98 3.32
N ASP A 32 24.15 -4.48 4.38
CA ASP A 32 23.80 -5.89 4.51
C ASP A 32 22.78 -6.32 3.44
N VAL A 33 21.82 -5.46 3.11
CA VAL A 33 20.84 -5.71 2.02
C VAL A 33 21.57 -5.74 0.67
N ARG A 34 22.49 -4.82 0.42
CA ARG A 34 23.29 -4.79 -0.83
C ARG A 34 24.13 -6.03 -1.01
N HIS A 35 24.82 -6.49 0.04
CA HIS A 35 25.63 -7.72 0.00
C HIS A 35 24.76 -8.95 -0.30
N ARG A 36 23.59 -9.07 0.34
CA ARG A 36 22.66 -10.17 0.09
C ARG A 36 22.04 -10.08 -1.31
N ALA A 37 21.80 -8.89 -1.83
CA ALA A 37 21.30 -8.66 -3.19
C ALA A 37 22.32 -9.11 -4.24
N ALA A 38 23.58 -8.74 -4.07
CA ALA A 38 24.67 -9.19 -4.94
C ALA A 38 24.84 -10.72 -4.92
N ALA A 39 24.81 -11.32 -3.73
CA ALA A 39 24.89 -12.79 -3.58
C ALA A 39 23.71 -13.49 -4.26
N TRP A 40 22.49 -12.99 -4.07
CA TRP A 40 21.32 -13.54 -4.76
C TRP A 40 21.44 -13.42 -6.28
N PHE A 41 21.85 -12.26 -6.78
CA PHE A 41 21.99 -12.03 -8.22
C PHE A 41 23.02 -12.94 -8.89
N GLN A 42 24.14 -13.23 -8.20
CA GLN A 42 25.16 -14.17 -8.69
C GLN A 42 24.65 -15.61 -8.80
N GLN A 43 23.74 -16.03 -7.92
CA GLN A 43 23.17 -17.37 -7.89
C GLN A 43 21.89 -17.52 -8.72
N ALA A 44 21.21 -16.41 -9.00
CA ALA A 44 19.95 -16.41 -9.73
C ALA A 44 20.12 -16.86 -11.17
N THR A 45 19.30 -17.84 -11.56
CA THR A 45 19.18 -18.27 -12.96
C THR A 45 18.49 -17.20 -13.79
N GLU A 46 18.55 -17.29 -15.11
CA GLU A 46 17.80 -16.42 -16.03
C GLU A 46 16.29 -16.47 -15.71
N ASN A 47 15.74 -17.65 -15.51
CA ASN A 47 14.34 -17.83 -15.13
C ASN A 47 13.98 -17.13 -13.79
N ASP A 48 14.90 -17.08 -12.81
CA ASP A 48 14.66 -16.36 -11.55
C ASP A 48 14.63 -14.86 -11.76
N ARG A 49 15.48 -14.33 -12.64
CA ARG A 49 15.51 -12.91 -13.03
C ARG A 49 14.26 -12.51 -13.80
N ASP A 50 13.82 -13.35 -14.74
CA ASP A 50 12.58 -13.12 -15.52
C ASP A 50 11.35 -13.11 -14.59
N LYS A 51 11.28 -14.05 -13.64
CA LYS A 51 10.21 -14.07 -12.63
C LYS A 51 10.23 -12.82 -11.75
N LEU A 52 11.42 -12.34 -11.37
CA LEU A 52 11.55 -11.13 -10.58
C LEU A 52 11.06 -9.90 -11.37
N LEU A 53 11.50 -9.75 -12.62
CA LEU A 53 11.02 -8.68 -13.51
C LEU A 53 9.49 -8.73 -13.66
N ALA A 54 8.92 -9.92 -13.94
CA ALA A 54 7.49 -10.09 -14.09
C ALA A 54 6.72 -9.72 -12.82
N ALA A 55 7.24 -10.08 -11.64
CA ALA A 55 6.63 -9.71 -10.35
C ALA A 55 6.65 -8.21 -10.10
N ILE A 56 7.76 -7.53 -10.42
CA ILE A 56 7.89 -6.07 -10.29
C ILE A 56 6.93 -5.38 -11.25
N MET A 57 6.87 -5.81 -12.51
CA MET A 57 5.96 -5.25 -13.51
C MET A 57 4.49 -5.44 -13.14
N ALA A 58 4.13 -6.58 -12.52
CA ALA A 58 2.78 -6.82 -12.03
C ALA A 58 2.39 -5.91 -10.86
N GLY A 59 3.37 -5.45 -10.07
CA GLY A 59 3.19 -4.53 -8.94
C GLY A 59 3.15 -3.05 -9.32
N LEU A 60 3.42 -2.68 -10.59
CA LEU A 60 3.40 -1.29 -11.02
C LEU A 60 1.99 -0.88 -11.49
N PRO A 61 1.27 -0.03 -10.76
CA PRO A 61 -0.05 0.44 -11.16
C PRO A 61 0.01 1.19 -12.50
N GLY A 62 -0.92 0.87 -13.41
CA GLY A 62 -1.01 1.57 -14.70
C GLY A 62 0.02 1.13 -15.75
N ALA A 63 0.92 0.22 -15.45
CA ALA A 63 1.80 -0.40 -16.44
C ALA A 63 1.02 -1.41 -17.29
N PHE A 64 0.28 -0.90 -18.28
CA PHE A 64 -0.47 -1.74 -19.23
C PHE A 64 0.44 -2.49 -20.21
N GLU A 65 1.61 -1.94 -20.48
CA GLU A 65 2.64 -2.57 -21.28
C GLU A 65 3.65 -3.28 -20.37
N ARG A 66 4.04 -4.50 -20.74
CA ARG A 66 5.10 -5.21 -20.05
C ARG A 66 6.43 -4.82 -20.67
N TYR A 67 7.23 -4.07 -19.94
CA TYR A 67 8.57 -3.70 -20.36
C TYR A 67 9.57 -4.80 -20.03
N ASP A 68 10.56 -4.99 -20.89
CA ASP A 68 11.81 -5.60 -20.48
C ASP A 68 12.64 -4.61 -19.64
N VAL A 69 13.81 -5.03 -19.15
CA VAL A 69 14.68 -4.18 -18.33
C VAL A 69 15.08 -2.89 -19.04
N ILE A 70 15.33 -2.96 -20.35
CA ILE A 70 15.74 -1.79 -21.16
C ILE A 70 14.57 -0.82 -21.32
N GLY A 71 13.41 -1.32 -21.67
CA GLY A 71 12.19 -0.53 -21.81
C GLY A 71 11.81 0.16 -20.48
N LEU A 72 11.90 -0.58 -19.36
CA LEU A 72 11.66 0.00 -18.04
C LEU A 72 12.67 1.11 -17.71
N ARG A 73 13.96 0.91 -18.00
CA ARG A 73 14.98 1.96 -17.80
C ARG A 73 14.66 3.22 -18.58
N ASN A 74 14.31 3.09 -19.86
CA ASN A 74 13.97 4.23 -20.72
C ASN A 74 12.75 5.01 -20.19
N ILE A 75 11.73 4.29 -19.70
CA ILE A 75 10.57 4.93 -19.06
C ILE A 75 10.98 5.66 -17.77
N LEU A 76 11.78 5.06 -16.91
CA LEU A 76 12.24 5.70 -15.67
C LEU A 76 13.09 6.94 -15.94
N GLU A 77 13.89 6.94 -17.01
CA GLU A 77 14.66 8.13 -17.43
C GLU A 77 13.75 9.31 -17.77
N SER A 78 12.54 9.08 -18.29
CA SER A 78 11.57 10.16 -18.54
C SER A 78 11.04 10.84 -17.30
N TYR A 79 11.25 10.24 -16.11
CA TYR A 79 10.87 10.77 -14.81
C TYR A 79 12.08 11.27 -13.99
N ALA A 80 13.28 11.37 -14.60
CA ALA A 80 14.51 11.71 -13.89
C ALA A 80 14.45 13.05 -13.13
N ASP A 81 13.67 14.02 -13.65
CA ASP A 81 13.47 15.34 -13.04
C ASP A 81 12.26 15.40 -12.08
N MET A 82 11.60 14.27 -11.86
CA MET A 82 10.42 14.19 -11.01
C MET A 82 10.81 13.98 -9.55
N ASP A 83 11.03 15.07 -8.82
CA ASP A 83 11.19 15.01 -7.38
C ASP A 83 9.83 15.01 -6.63
N ARG A 84 9.87 14.85 -5.31
CA ARG A 84 8.69 14.87 -4.44
C ARG A 84 7.90 16.18 -4.56
N THR A 85 8.56 17.31 -4.76
CA THR A 85 7.93 18.62 -4.90
C THR A 85 7.16 18.73 -6.19
N ALA A 86 7.78 18.31 -7.30
CA ALA A 86 7.15 18.27 -8.60
C ALA A 86 5.94 17.32 -8.64
N LEU A 87 6.08 16.11 -8.04
CA LEU A 87 4.98 15.15 -7.94
C LEU A 87 3.83 15.70 -7.12
N ARG A 88 4.09 16.33 -5.97
CA ARG A 88 3.06 17.01 -5.16
C ARG A 88 2.38 18.15 -5.93
N ALA A 89 3.12 18.95 -6.67
CA ALA A 89 2.55 20.00 -7.50
C ALA A 89 1.62 19.46 -8.59
N ASN A 90 2.01 18.34 -9.22
CA ASN A 90 1.18 17.65 -10.20
C ASN A 90 -0.11 17.09 -9.55
N TYR A 91 0.02 16.46 -8.38
CA TYR A 91 -1.13 15.93 -7.65
C TYR A 91 -2.10 17.04 -7.20
N HIS A 92 -1.56 18.18 -6.73
CA HIS A 92 -2.38 19.33 -6.38
C HIS A 92 -3.18 19.85 -7.58
N ARG A 93 -2.54 20.01 -8.75
CA ARG A 93 -3.26 20.40 -9.99
C ARG A 93 -4.36 19.39 -10.37
N PHE A 94 -4.04 18.11 -10.28
CA PHE A 94 -5.03 17.05 -10.51
C PHE A 94 -6.25 17.21 -9.59
N LEU A 95 -6.05 17.45 -8.30
CA LEU A 95 -7.16 17.68 -7.36
C LEU A 95 -7.97 18.92 -7.71
N GLN A 96 -7.33 20.00 -8.13
CA GLN A 96 -8.04 21.23 -8.56
C GLN A 96 -8.98 21.00 -9.75
N GLU A 97 -8.63 20.08 -10.63
CA GLU A 97 -9.45 19.75 -11.81
C GLU A 97 -10.60 18.77 -11.46
N VAL A 98 -10.37 17.79 -10.61
CA VAL A 98 -11.33 16.69 -10.44
C VAL A 98 -12.25 16.85 -9.24
N VAL A 99 -11.80 17.51 -8.15
CA VAL A 99 -12.58 17.60 -6.91
C VAL A 99 -13.85 18.43 -7.09
N PRO A 100 -13.88 19.55 -7.82
CA PRO A 100 -15.12 20.29 -8.04
C PRO A 100 -16.23 19.44 -8.68
N THR A 101 -15.88 18.64 -9.69
CA THR A 101 -16.85 17.72 -10.31
C THR A 101 -17.31 16.63 -9.34
N ALA A 102 -16.42 16.12 -8.50
CA ALA A 102 -16.79 15.15 -7.47
C ALA A 102 -17.77 15.76 -6.45
N GLU A 103 -17.57 17.02 -6.06
CA GLU A 103 -18.49 17.75 -5.19
C GLU A 103 -19.88 17.90 -5.80
N GLU A 104 -19.95 18.34 -7.06
CA GLU A 104 -21.22 18.50 -7.80
C GLU A 104 -21.99 17.19 -7.91
N LEU A 105 -21.28 16.06 -8.09
CA LEU A 105 -21.87 14.74 -8.22
C LEU A 105 -22.08 14.02 -6.87
N GLY A 106 -21.70 14.64 -5.75
CA GLY A 106 -21.76 14.01 -4.42
C GLY A 106 -20.83 12.81 -4.26
N MET A 107 -19.78 12.73 -5.07
CA MET A 107 -18.78 11.66 -5.04
C MET A 107 -17.71 11.92 -3.99
N ARG A 108 -17.01 10.83 -3.59
CA ARG A 108 -15.85 10.88 -2.70
C ARG A 108 -14.65 10.28 -3.42
N LEU A 109 -13.64 11.10 -3.68
CA LEU A 109 -12.34 10.66 -4.17
C LEU A 109 -11.52 10.19 -2.98
N CYS A 110 -10.83 9.07 -3.14
CA CYS A 110 -10.05 8.47 -2.05
C CYS A 110 -8.66 8.13 -2.54
N VAL A 111 -7.64 8.84 -2.07
CA VAL A 111 -6.26 8.44 -2.32
C VAL A 111 -5.94 7.18 -1.51
N HIS A 112 -5.25 6.23 -2.14
CA HIS A 112 -4.69 5.06 -1.48
C HIS A 112 -3.21 5.32 -1.19
N GLN A 113 -2.70 4.80 -0.06
CA GLN A 113 -1.31 4.91 0.31
C GLN A 113 -0.40 4.14 -0.65
N ASP A 114 0.84 4.63 -0.75
CA ASP A 114 1.90 3.95 -1.50
C ASP A 114 2.16 2.55 -0.93
N ASP A 115 2.35 1.58 -1.79
CA ASP A 115 2.72 0.21 -1.43
C ASP A 115 3.87 -0.28 -2.33
N PRO A 116 5.08 -0.44 -1.78
CA PRO A 116 5.51 -0.15 -0.41
C PRO A 116 5.52 1.36 -0.08
N PRO A 117 5.39 1.74 1.21
CA PRO A 117 5.37 3.14 1.66
C PRO A 117 6.79 3.73 1.74
N ARG A 118 7.51 3.70 0.65
CA ARG A 118 8.87 4.23 0.46
C ARG A 118 9.16 4.43 -1.01
N ASP A 119 10.11 5.29 -1.32
CA ASP A 119 10.58 5.50 -2.68
C ASP A 119 11.16 4.19 -3.24
N ILE A 120 10.84 3.85 -4.49
CA ILE A 120 11.34 2.70 -5.23
C ILE A 120 11.59 3.08 -6.68
N LEU A 121 12.49 2.38 -7.33
CA LEU A 121 12.88 2.63 -8.73
C LEU A 121 13.38 4.07 -8.98
N GLY A 122 13.84 4.76 -7.93
CA GLY A 122 14.23 6.16 -7.99
C GLY A 122 13.07 7.15 -8.09
N LEU A 123 11.82 6.67 -7.97
CA LEU A 123 10.63 7.50 -8.04
C LEU A 123 10.14 7.89 -6.64
N PRO A 124 9.81 9.17 -6.41
CA PRO A 124 9.31 9.62 -5.12
C PRO A 124 7.91 9.07 -4.85
N ARG A 125 7.60 8.87 -3.56
CA ARG A 125 6.28 8.55 -3.03
C ARG A 125 5.77 9.70 -2.18
N ILE A 126 4.47 10.00 -2.25
CA ILE A 126 3.88 11.18 -1.59
C ILE A 126 2.72 10.85 -0.64
N VAL A 127 2.42 9.56 -0.44
CA VAL A 127 1.33 9.08 0.42
C VAL A 127 1.81 7.90 1.27
N SER A 128 2.91 8.07 2.03
CA SER A 128 3.60 6.99 2.74
C SER A 128 3.47 7.04 4.26
N ASN A 129 2.98 8.15 4.82
CA ASN A 129 2.89 8.37 6.27
C ASN A 129 1.80 9.39 6.63
N GLY A 130 1.64 9.68 7.93
CA GLY A 130 0.61 10.59 8.43
C GLY A 130 0.76 12.04 7.95
N ASP A 131 2.00 12.52 7.79
CA ASP A 131 2.25 13.90 7.31
C ASP A 131 1.97 14.02 5.82
N ASP A 132 2.23 12.98 5.05
CA ASP A 132 1.83 12.92 3.64
C ASP A 132 0.30 12.95 3.50
N LEU A 133 -0.42 12.22 4.35
CA LEU A 133 -1.89 12.25 4.35
C LEU A 133 -2.44 13.63 4.72
N ASP A 134 -1.86 14.29 5.71
CA ASP A 134 -2.22 15.68 6.03
C ASP A 134 -2.01 16.59 4.83
N TRP A 135 -0.86 16.46 4.17
CA TRP A 135 -0.57 17.25 2.98
C TRP A 135 -1.61 17.01 1.88
N VAL A 136 -1.95 15.74 1.59
CA VAL A 136 -2.97 15.39 0.58
C VAL A 136 -4.32 16.02 0.90
N LEU A 137 -4.76 15.92 2.16
CA LEU A 137 -6.06 16.46 2.58
C LEU A 137 -6.12 17.97 2.55
N ASN A 138 -4.99 18.65 2.81
CA ASN A 138 -4.87 20.10 2.75
C ASN A 138 -4.57 20.62 1.33
N ALA A 139 -4.07 19.78 0.41
CA ALA A 139 -3.84 20.17 -0.98
C ALA A 139 -5.14 20.62 -1.68
N TYR A 140 -6.27 20.05 -1.29
CA TYR A 140 -7.62 20.54 -1.63
C TYR A 140 -8.55 20.23 -0.47
N ASP A 141 -8.88 21.23 0.34
CA ASP A 141 -9.69 21.06 1.54
C ASP A 141 -11.18 20.91 1.21
N SER A 142 -11.58 19.70 0.88
CA SER A 142 -12.95 19.31 0.57
C SER A 142 -13.30 17.95 1.14
N PRO A 143 -14.54 17.75 1.62
CA PRO A 143 -15.04 16.42 1.94
C PRO A 143 -14.98 15.42 0.77
N ALA A 144 -14.94 15.90 -0.47
CA ALA A 144 -14.81 15.06 -1.66
C ALA A 144 -13.37 14.55 -1.89
N ASN A 145 -12.37 15.19 -1.27
CA ASN A 145 -10.97 14.72 -1.24
C ASN A 145 -10.71 13.96 0.05
N GLY A 146 -10.56 12.66 0.02
CA GLY A 146 -10.41 11.80 1.17
C GLY A 146 -9.41 10.67 1.00
N VAL A 147 -9.50 9.68 1.85
CA VAL A 147 -8.53 8.61 2.00
C VAL A 147 -9.22 7.25 1.95
N THR A 148 -8.67 6.33 1.15
CA THR A 148 -8.79 4.90 1.40
C THR A 148 -7.72 4.51 2.41
N LEU A 149 -8.05 4.34 3.67
CA LEU A 149 -7.06 3.98 4.69
C LEU A 149 -6.67 2.51 4.54
N CYS A 150 -5.46 2.24 4.09
CA CYS A 150 -4.93 0.88 4.00
C CYS A 150 -3.98 0.60 5.16
N ALA A 151 -4.42 -0.25 6.09
CA ALA A 151 -3.62 -0.61 7.25
C ALA A 151 -2.36 -1.38 6.88
N GLY A 152 -2.40 -2.20 5.83
CA GLY A 152 -1.23 -2.95 5.38
C GLY A 152 -0.17 -2.07 4.73
N SER A 153 -0.57 -1.15 3.83
CA SER A 153 0.38 -0.24 3.17
C SER A 153 1.03 0.71 4.18
N LEU A 154 0.25 1.40 5.02
CA LEU A 154 0.82 2.24 6.09
C LEU A 154 1.64 1.41 7.08
N GLY A 155 1.13 0.25 7.49
CA GLY A 155 1.75 -0.63 8.48
C GLY A 155 3.08 -1.24 8.02
N ALA A 156 3.37 -1.28 6.72
CA ALA A 156 4.65 -1.71 6.18
C ALA A 156 5.80 -0.73 6.51
N ASN A 157 5.50 0.53 6.83
CA ASN A 157 6.48 1.47 7.34
C ASN A 157 6.59 1.33 8.87
N PRO A 158 7.77 0.95 9.43
CA PRO A 158 7.93 0.75 10.87
C PRO A 158 7.78 2.03 11.71
N ALA A 159 7.86 3.21 11.09
CA ALA A 159 7.67 4.49 11.77
C ALA A 159 6.19 4.90 11.90
N ASN A 160 5.27 4.19 11.26
CA ASN A 160 3.85 4.52 11.27
C ASN A 160 3.10 3.83 12.42
N ASP A 161 2.46 4.63 13.26
CA ASP A 161 1.38 4.17 14.15
C ASP A 161 0.04 4.29 13.40
N VAL A 162 -0.42 3.18 12.83
CA VAL A 162 -1.60 3.18 11.96
C VAL A 162 -2.88 3.59 12.67
N PRO A 163 -3.20 3.12 13.88
CA PRO A 163 -4.34 3.61 14.65
C PRO A 163 -4.27 5.12 14.93
N ALA A 164 -3.11 5.66 15.29
CA ALA A 164 -2.95 7.10 15.54
C ALA A 164 -3.12 7.91 14.24
N ILE A 165 -2.55 7.46 13.12
CA ILE A 165 -2.75 8.07 11.80
C ILE A 165 -4.24 8.05 11.44
N ALA A 166 -4.92 6.92 11.61
CA ALA A 166 -6.35 6.79 11.34
C ALA A 166 -7.18 7.80 12.16
N ALA A 167 -6.89 7.94 13.46
CA ALA A 167 -7.58 8.91 14.32
C ALA A 167 -7.40 10.35 13.83
N LYS A 168 -6.19 10.70 13.36
CA LYS A 168 -5.86 12.04 12.84
C LYS A 168 -6.67 12.39 11.59
N VAL A 169 -6.84 11.45 10.65
CA VAL A 169 -7.51 11.68 9.36
C VAL A 169 -8.95 11.14 9.30
N ALA A 170 -9.51 10.66 10.44
CA ALA A 170 -10.76 9.93 10.53
C ALA A 170 -11.93 10.57 9.77
N LYS A 171 -12.07 11.89 9.85
CA LYS A 171 -13.15 12.66 9.21
C LYS A 171 -13.18 12.55 7.68
N ARG A 172 -12.05 12.20 7.08
CA ARG A 172 -11.83 12.09 5.63
C ARG A 172 -11.54 10.65 5.17
N ILE A 173 -11.68 9.66 6.05
CA ILE A 173 -11.63 8.25 5.65
C ILE A 173 -12.97 7.89 5.02
N HIS A 174 -12.97 7.52 3.75
CA HIS A 174 -14.19 7.13 3.03
C HIS A 174 -14.23 5.64 2.69
N PHE A 175 -13.10 4.96 2.81
CA PHE A 175 -12.98 3.51 2.62
C PHE A 175 -11.82 2.96 3.45
N VAL A 176 -11.89 1.70 3.87
CA VAL A 176 -10.82 1.08 4.67
C VAL A 176 -10.41 -0.27 4.11
N HIS A 177 -9.09 -0.49 4.00
CA HIS A 177 -8.49 -1.80 3.81
C HIS A 177 -7.91 -2.28 5.14
N LEU A 178 -8.56 -3.25 5.76
CA LEU A 178 -8.13 -3.83 7.04
C LEU A 178 -7.11 -4.97 6.83
N ARG A 179 -6.16 -4.75 5.92
CA ARG A 179 -5.02 -5.62 5.64
C ARG A 179 -4.00 -5.52 6.76
N ASN A 180 -3.30 -6.61 7.09
CA ASN A 180 -2.22 -6.58 8.06
C ASN A 180 -0.94 -7.22 7.49
N VAL A 181 0.21 -6.75 7.93
CA VAL A 181 1.51 -7.21 7.47
C VAL A 181 2.43 -7.47 8.65
N ARG A 182 3.46 -8.30 8.43
CA ARG A 182 4.57 -8.50 9.35
C ARG A 182 5.85 -8.02 8.68
N LYS A 183 6.61 -7.19 9.39
CA LYS A 183 7.85 -6.57 8.90
C LYS A 183 9.08 -7.33 9.34
N ASP A 184 10.07 -7.37 8.47
CA ASP A 184 11.42 -7.80 8.82
C ASP A 184 12.33 -6.58 9.07
N PRO A 185 13.40 -6.74 9.85
CA PRO A 185 14.35 -5.64 10.12
C PRO A 185 15.04 -5.08 8.87
N ASN A 186 15.12 -5.86 7.79
CA ASN A 186 15.78 -5.47 6.54
C ASN A 186 14.88 -4.66 5.57
N GLY A 187 13.68 -4.27 6.00
CA GLY A 187 12.72 -3.53 5.18
C GLY A 187 11.85 -4.41 4.27
N SER A 188 11.97 -5.74 4.36
CA SER A 188 10.99 -6.66 3.75
C SER A 188 9.74 -6.75 4.62
N PHE A 189 8.63 -7.15 4.02
CA PHE A 189 7.40 -7.45 4.75
C PHE A 189 6.56 -8.47 3.99
N GLU A 190 5.69 -9.15 4.72
CA GLU A 190 4.77 -10.14 4.15
C GLU A 190 3.35 -9.97 4.70
N GLU A 191 2.38 -10.49 3.97
CA GLU A 191 1.01 -10.54 4.44
C GLU A 191 0.93 -11.35 5.74
N ALA A 192 0.27 -10.80 6.74
CA ALA A 192 -0.07 -11.50 7.97
C ALA A 192 -1.56 -11.89 8.00
N ALA A 193 -1.94 -12.81 8.88
CA ALA A 193 -3.36 -12.93 9.21
C ALA A 193 -3.84 -11.62 9.86
N HIS A 194 -5.10 -11.27 9.65
CA HIS A 194 -5.60 -9.92 9.92
C HIS A 194 -5.43 -9.48 11.38
N LEU A 195 -5.46 -10.40 12.33
CA LEU A 195 -5.27 -10.13 13.76
C LEU A 195 -3.85 -10.44 14.27
N ASP A 196 -2.98 -11.05 13.44
CA ASP A 196 -1.67 -11.54 13.87
C ASP A 196 -0.49 -10.74 13.27
N GLY A 197 -0.76 -9.64 12.56
CA GLY A 197 0.26 -8.75 12.01
C GLY A 197 0.73 -7.69 13.00
N ASP A 198 1.58 -6.78 12.52
CA ASP A 198 2.22 -5.75 13.35
C ASP A 198 1.33 -4.54 13.64
N THR A 199 0.21 -4.38 12.92
CA THR A 199 -0.77 -3.32 13.20
C THR A 199 -1.77 -3.83 14.23
N ASP A 200 -1.99 -3.07 15.31
CA ASP A 200 -3.09 -3.31 16.26
C ASP A 200 -4.44 -3.07 15.57
N MET A 201 -4.96 -4.16 14.99
CA MET A 201 -6.20 -4.13 14.23
C MET A 201 -7.41 -3.82 15.11
N VAL A 202 -7.38 -4.22 16.39
CA VAL A 202 -8.48 -3.93 17.33
C VAL A 202 -8.55 -2.44 17.64
N ALA A 203 -7.40 -1.81 17.89
CA ALA A 203 -7.32 -0.37 18.09
C ALA A 203 -7.76 0.40 16.83
N LEU A 204 -7.33 -0.04 15.64
CA LEU A 204 -7.74 0.58 14.38
C LEU A 204 -9.25 0.48 14.15
N VAL A 205 -9.85 -0.69 14.33
CA VAL A 205 -11.30 -0.88 14.17
C VAL A 205 -12.07 0.00 15.17
N ARG A 206 -11.57 0.15 16.40
CA ARG A 206 -12.17 1.06 17.38
C ARG A 206 -12.20 2.51 16.91
N VAL A 207 -11.12 3.00 16.30
CA VAL A 207 -11.07 4.36 15.73
C VAL A 207 -12.13 4.53 14.62
N ILE A 208 -12.27 3.54 13.73
CA ILE A 208 -13.28 3.60 12.65
C ILE A 208 -14.70 3.64 13.23
N LEU A 209 -15.02 2.77 14.19
CA LEU A 209 -16.35 2.75 14.82
C LEU A 209 -16.65 4.04 15.60
N GLN A 210 -15.66 4.66 16.23
CA GLN A 210 -15.82 5.96 16.87
C GLN A 210 -16.13 7.07 15.86
N GLU A 211 -15.47 7.06 14.70
CA GLU A 211 -15.77 8.02 13.63
C GLU A 211 -17.16 7.79 13.04
N GLU A 212 -17.57 6.54 12.83
CA GLU A 212 -18.94 6.22 12.38
C GLU A 212 -19.99 6.71 13.36
N ALA A 213 -19.80 6.50 14.67
CA ALA A 213 -20.69 7.02 15.72
C ALA A 213 -20.77 8.56 15.68
N ARG A 214 -19.61 9.23 15.61
CA ARG A 214 -19.54 10.69 15.47
C ARG A 214 -20.29 11.19 14.21
N ARG A 215 -20.19 10.47 13.09
CA ARG A 215 -20.91 10.82 11.85
C ARG A 215 -22.42 10.70 12.03
N ARG A 216 -22.90 9.64 12.68
CA ARG A 216 -24.33 9.47 12.98
C ARG A 216 -24.84 10.59 13.89
N ASP A 217 -24.11 10.91 14.96
CA ASP A 217 -24.47 11.97 15.90
C ASP A 217 -24.53 13.35 15.24
N THR A 218 -23.72 13.58 14.24
CA THR A 218 -23.69 14.85 13.46
C THR A 218 -24.59 14.83 12.23
N GLY A 219 -25.38 13.78 12.03
CA GLY A 219 -26.36 13.66 10.94
C GLY A 219 -25.74 13.52 9.54
N ARG A 220 -24.51 13.05 9.43
CA ARG A 220 -23.89 12.78 8.12
C ARG A 220 -24.55 11.59 7.44
N SER A 221 -24.85 11.73 6.15
CA SER A 221 -25.40 10.63 5.35
C SER A 221 -24.38 9.50 5.07
N ASP A 222 -23.08 9.82 5.07
CA ASP A 222 -21.96 8.89 4.87
C ASP A 222 -21.42 8.38 6.22
N HIS A 223 -22.29 8.02 7.15
CA HIS A 223 -21.90 7.59 8.50
C HIS A 223 -21.27 6.20 8.52
N ASP A 224 -21.63 5.30 7.64
CA ASP A 224 -21.03 3.97 7.56
C ASP A 224 -19.80 4.02 6.63
N ILE A 225 -18.66 3.57 7.13
CA ILE A 225 -17.40 3.55 6.38
C ILE A 225 -17.21 2.13 5.83
N PRO A 226 -17.35 1.93 4.51
CA PRO A 226 -17.17 0.61 3.92
C PRO A 226 -15.73 0.12 4.09
N PHE A 227 -15.57 -1.18 4.30
CA PHE A 227 -14.25 -1.80 4.41
C PHE A 227 -14.16 -3.13 3.66
N ARG A 228 -12.93 -3.56 3.42
CA ARG A 228 -12.61 -4.90 2.96
C ARG A 228 -11.41 -5.47 3.71
N PRO A 229 -11.28 -6.82 3.82
CA PRO A 229 -10.08 -7.45 4.37
C PRO A 229 -8.85 -7.24 3.50
N ASP A 230 -9.04 -6.83 2.24
CA ASP A 230 -8.07 -6.59 1.18
C ASP A 230 -7.36 -7.88 0.76
N HIS A 231 -6.14 -8.15 1.25
CA HIS A 231 -5.40 -9.36 0.95
C HIS A 231 -5.74 -10.50 1.92
N GLY A 232 -5.23 -11.70 1.60
CA GLY A 232 -5.35 -12.88 2.45
C GLY A 232 -4.33 -13.95 2.07
N HIS A 233 -4.19 -14.96 2.93
CA HIS A 233 -3.33 -16.11 2.67
C HIS A 233 -4.01 -17.09 1.72
N HIS A 234 -3.28 -17.63 0.75
CA HIS A 234 -3.70 -18.81 0.00
C HIS A 234 -3.66 -20.00 0.94
N MET A 235 -4.80 -20.66 1.13
CA MET A 235 -4.93 -21.78 2.04
C MET A 235 -5.98 -22.79 1.55
N LEU A 236 -5.88 -24.00 2.07
CA LEU A 236 -6.81 -25.08 1.72
C LEU A 236 -6.91 -25.28 0.20
N SER A 237 -8.12 -25.29 -0.34
CA SER A 237 -8.35 -25.47 -1.78
C SER A 237 -7.87 -24.29 -2.64
N ASP A 238 -7.60 -23.12 -2.07
CA ASP A 238 -7.00 -22.01 -2.83
C ASP A 238 -5.57 -22.34 -3.30
N LEU A 239 -4.85 -23.22 -2.59
CA LEU A 239 -3.49 -23.65 -2.95
C LEU A 239 -3.42 -24.46 -4.27
N THR A 240 -4.54 -25.01 -4.72
CA THR A 240 -4.62 -25.81 -5.96
C THR A 240 -5.25 -25.06 -7.12
N ARG A 241 -5.57 -23.78 -6.94
CA ARG A 241 -6.21 -22.92 -7.94
C ARG A 241 -5.25 -21.90 -8.50
N ASP A 242 -5.42 -21.55 -9.75
CA ASP A 242 -4.77 -20.39 -10.35
C ASP A 242 -5.55 -19.13 -9.94
N LEU A 243 -5.01 -18.42 -8.94
CA LEU A 243 -5.63 -17.23 -8.35
C LEU A 243 -4.66 -16.06 -8.45
N ILE A 244 -5.22 -14.87 -8.52
CA ILE A 244 -4.42 -13.64 -8.44
C ILE A 244 -3.72 -13.60 -7.07
N PRO A 245 -2.39 -13.48 -7.02
CA PRO A 245 -1.65 -13.40 -5.77
C PRO A 245 -2.20 -12.31 -4.84
N GLY A 246 -2.36 -12.65 -3.55
CA GLY A 246 -2.94 -11.73 -2.56
C GLY A 246 -4.46 -11.74 -2.49
N TYR A 247 -5.17 -12.30 -3.48
CA TYR A 247 -6.64 -12.25 -3.55
C TYR A 247 -7.31 -13.64 -3.49
N PRO A 248 -6.90 -14.57 -2.61
CA PRO A 248 -7.56 -15.86 -2.45
C PRO A 248 -8.94 -15.70 -1.82
N LEU A 249 -9.85 -16.59 -2.17
CA LEU A 249 -11.21 -16.54 -1.64
C LEU A 249 -11.26 -16.90 -0.15
N ILE A 250 -10.66 -18.04 0.23
CA ILE A 250 -10.78 -18.58 1.59
C ILE A 250 -10.06 -17.71 2.60
N GLY A 251 -8.82 -17.30 2.30
CA GLY A 251 -8.07 -16.43 3.20
C GLY A 251 -8.72 -15.08 3.43
N ARG A 252 -9.32 -14.48 2.39
CA ARG A 252 -10.08 -13.23 2.53
C ARG A 252 -11.39 -13.41 3.30
N LEU A 253 -12.10 -14.50 3.11
CA LEU A 253 -13.31 -14.81 3.90
C LEU A 253 -12.99 -15.06 5.37
N LYS A 254 -11.85 -15.74 5.66
CA LYS A 254 -11.33 -15.90 7.02
C LYS A 254 -11.11 -14.53 7.68
N GLY A 255 -10.34 -13.66 7.01
CA GLY A 255 -10.07 -12.32 7.51
C GLY A 255 -11.33 -11.49 7.70
N LEU A 256 -12.27 -11.55 6.77
CA LEU A 256 -13.56 -10.87 6.90
C LEU A 256 -14.36 -11.37 8.12
N ALA A 257 -14.35 -12.68 8.40
CA ALA A 257 -15.02 -13.23 9.56
C ALA A 257 -14.37 -12.77 10.87
N GLU A 258 -13.03 -12.76 10.95
CA GLU A 258 -12.27 -12.25 12.09
C GLU A 258 -12.59 -10.77 12.37
N LEU A 259 -12.52 -9.92 11.34
CA LEU A 259 -12.80 -8.49 11.44
C LEU A 259 -14.24 -8.21 11.85
N ARG A 260 -15.21 -8.94 11.31
CA ARG A 260 -16.62 -8.83 11.73
C ARG A 260 -16.83 -9.22 13.20
N GLY A 261 -16.08 -10.22 13.68
CA GLY A 261 -16.06 -10.60 15.09
C GLY A 261 -15.57 -9.47 15.98
N VAL A 262 -14.46 -8.81 15.60
CA VAL A 262 -13.93 -7.64 16.32
C VAL A 262 -14.92 -6.48 16.32
N ILE A 263 -15.49 -6.13 15.16
CA ILE A 263 -16.51 -5.08 15.03
C ILE A 263 -17.69 -5.38 15.94
N ARG A 264 -18.21 -6.60 15.92
CA ARG A 264 -19.34 -6.98 16.78
C ARG A 264 -19.03 -6.84 18.27
N ALA A 265 -17.85 -7.26 18.69
CA ALA A 265 -17.40 -7.16 20.08
C ALA A 265 -17.20 -5.70 20.57
N LEU A 266 -16.79 -4.81 19.66
CA LEU A 266 -16.58 -3.39 19.98
C LEU A 266 -17.86 -2.54 19.86
N SER A 267 -18.90 -3.04 19.19
CA SER A 267 -20.20 -2.37 19.03
C SER A 267 -21.24 -2.78 20.07
N SER A 268 -20.90 -3.71 20.98
CA SER A 268 -21.70 -4.13 22.12
C SER A 268 -21.31 -3.33 23.35
#